data_150f543a51db7f0c881d4a4d15245930
#
_entry.id   150f543a51db7f0c881d4a4d15245930
#
_cell.length_a   1.000
_cell.length_b   1.000
_cell.length_c   1.000
_cell.angle_alpha   90.00
_cell.angle_beta   90.00
_cell.angle_gamma   90.00
#
_symmetry.space_group_name_H-M   'P 1'
#
loop_
_entity.id
_entity.type
_entity.pdbx_description
1 polymer ?
#
loop_
_entity_poly.entity_id
_entity_poly.type
_entity_poly.pdbx_seq_one_letter_code
_entity_poly.pdbx_strand_id
1 'polypeptide(L)'
;VPDLLNLARRVLEQATADEEVEVYVSHGRETSVRVFEGAIEQLETAESAGVGVRVISAGRQGFSYVGALDEPAAKEALIEARDNARFATVDEHAGLASPDGVEPPVLDLWREELVSFPTDDRVALALELERRVRSGDSRIRQVVSSDYVDGFGETAIATSRGIEVTDRQTGCYLFVHAVAGDGDDTQTGFGYSVGRAPGELDLEAAAVDAVDRATRLLGARKARSAKLTAVLDRRVTATLLGILSGTLSGEEVV
;
A
#
# COMPACT_ATOMS: atom_id res chain seq x y z
N VAL A 1 -19.95 5.37 8.10
CA VAL A 1 -19.22 4.15 8.48
C VAL A 1 -19.47 3.93 9.97
N PRO A 2 -19.73 2.70 10.43
CA PRO A 2 -19.84 2.41 11.86
C PRO A 2 -18.52 2.74 12.57
N ASP A 3 -18.60 3.05 13.86
CA ASP A 3 -17.40 3.21 14.70
C ASP A 3 -16.65 1.87 14.76
N LEU A 4 -15.51 1.80 14.06
CA LEU A 4 -14.72 0.56 13.88
C LEU A 4 -14.22 0.01 15.21
N LEU A 5 -13.79 0.90 16.13
CA LEU A 5 -13.32 0.47 17.45
C LEU A 5 -14.46 -0.06 18.31
N ASN A 6 -15.63 0.56 18.22
CA ASN A 6 -16.79 0.07 18.94
C ASN A 6 -17.23 -1.32 18.45
N LEU A 7 -17.17 -1.56 17.12
CA LEU A 7 -17.42 -2.90 16.57
C LEU A 7 -16.43 -3.93 17.11
N ALA A 8 -15.11 -3.60 17.12
CA ALA A 8 -14.08 -4.48 17.67
C ALA A 8 -14.34 -4.81 19.15
N ARG A 9 -14.69 -3.81 19.97
CA ARG A 9 -15.03 -4.00 21.40
C ARG A 9 -16.21 -4.95 21.61
N ARG A 10 -17.29 -4.81 20.81
CA ARG A 10 -18.46 -5.69 20.91
C ARG A 10 -18.15 -7.15 20.58
N VAL A 11 -17.20 -7.41 19.71
CA VAL A 11 -16.72 -8.77 19.44
C VAL A 11 -15.92 -9.28 20.64
N LEU A 12 -15.04 -8.45 21.21
CA LEU A 12 -14.24 -8.81 22.39
C LEU A 12 -15.09 -9.11 23.63
N GLU A 13 -16.28 -8.51 23.78
CA GLU A 13 -17.21 -8.84 24.86
C GLU A 13 -17.62 -10.33 24.89
N GLN A 14 -17.42 -11.05 23.78
CA GLN A 14 -17.67 -12.48 23.66
C GLN A 14 -16.43 -13.36 23.97
N ALA A 15 -15.28 -12.73 24.24
CA ALA A 15 -14.07 -13.46 24.62
C ALA A 15 -14.23 -14.14 25.97
N THR A 16 -13.69 -15.36 26.10
CA THR A 16 -13.69 -16.12 27.34
C THR A 16 -12.35 -15.98 28.08
N ALA A 17 -12.31 -16.35 29.34
CA ALA A 17 -11.11 -16.16 30.17
C ALA A 17 -9.92 -17.08 29.82
N ASP A 18 -10.16 -18.13 29.05
CA ASP A 18 -9.19 -19.14 28.63
C ASP A 18 -8.64 -18.92 27.23
N GLU A 19 -8.98 -17.78 26.62
CA GLU A 19 -8.51 -17.39 25.28
C GLU A 19 -7.97 -15.96 25.23
N GLU A 20 -7.05 -15.72 24.33
CA GLU A 20 -6.64 -14.39 23.92
C GLU A 20 -7.27 -14.08 22.55
N VAL A 21 -7.92 -12.94 22.43
CA VAL A 21 -8.63 -12.52 21.20
C VAL A 21 -8.11 -11.18 20.74
N GLU A 22 -7.81 -11.10 19.45
CA GLU A 22 -7.54 -9.85 18.73
C GLU A 22 -8.58 -9.67 17.64
N VAL A 23 -9.12 -8.47 17.56
CA VAL A 23 -10.07 -8.06 16.52
C VAL A 23 -9.48 -6.91 15.74
N TYR A 24 -9.34 -7.09 14.44
CA TYR A 24 -8.91 -6.10 13.46
C TYR A 24 -10.09 -5.71 12.59
N VAL A 25 -10.42 -4.44 12.56
CA VAL A 25 -11.51 -3.90 11.73
C VAL A 25 -10.92 -2.90 10.76
N SER A 26 -11.26 -3.00 9.49
CA SER A 26 -10.78 -2.09 8.47
C SER A 26 -11.88 -1.64 7.51
N HIS A 27 -11.71 -0.42 7.01
CA HIS A 27 -12.50 0.16 5.94
C HIS A 27 -11.59 1.03 5.08
N GLY A 28 -11.76 0.97 3.77
CA GLY A 28 -10.96 1.77 2.85
C GLY A 28 -11.60 1.88 1.48
N ARG A 29 -11.13 2.88 0.73
CA ARG A 29 -11.50 3.09 -0.67
C ARG A 29 -10.25 3.43 -1.45
N GLU A 30 -10.13 2.86 -2.63
CA GLU A 30 -9.09 3.19 -3.60
C GLU A 30 -9.75 3.55 -4.93
N THR A 31 -9.22 4.58 -5.60
CA THR A 31 -9.59 4.95 -6.96
C THR A 31 -8.33 4.96 -7.81
N SER A 32 -8.38 4.29 -8.95
CA SER A 32 -7.31 4.26 -9.95
C SER A 32 -7.80 4.78 -11.29
N VAL A 33 -6.96 5.59 -11.91
CA VAL A 33 -7.15 6.12 -13.26
C VAL A 33 -5.93 5.76 -14.07
N ARG A 34 -6.12 5.11 -15.21
CA ARG A 34 -5.08 4.90 -16.21
C ARG A 34 -5.44 5.61 -17.51
N VAL A 35 -4.45 6.29 -18.05
CA VAL A 35 -4.56 7.00 -19.32
C VAL A 35 -3.56 6.41 -20.32
N PHE A 36 -4.04 6.26 -21.55
CA PHE A 36 -3.26 5.85 -22.71
C PHE A 36 -3.69 6.63 -23.96
N GLU A 37 -2.72 7.18 -24.70
CA GLU A 37 -2.94 7.97 -25.94
C GLU A 37 -3.94 9.14 -25.79
N GLY A 38 -3.91 9.81 -24.63
CA GLY A 38 -4.75 10.96 -24.34
C GLY A 38 -6.20 10.62 -24.00
N ALA A 39 -6.51 9.35 -23.75
CA ALA A 39 -7.84 8.89 -23.36
C ALA A 39 -7.79 8.05 -22.09
N ILE A 40 -8.88 7.98 -21.37
CA ILE A 40 -9.02 7.09 -20.21
C ILE A 40 -9.06 5.65 -20.73
N GLU A 41 -8.08 4.85 -20.32
CA GLU A 41 -8.06 3.40 -20.57
C GLU A 41 -8.79 2.64 -19.46
N GLN A 42 -8.62 3.07 -18.20
CA GLN A 42 -9.22 2.43 -17.04
C GLN A 42 -9.58 3.48 -15.98
N LEU A 43 -10.74 3.33 -15.39
CA LEU A 43 -11.20 4.07 -14.22
C LEU A 43 -11.90 3.09 -13.29
N GLU A 44 -11.33 2.87 -12.14
CA GLU A 44 -11.88 1.94 -11.14
C GLU A 44 -11.95 2.60 -9.78
N THR A 45 -12.99 2.28 -9.03
CA THR A 45 -13.10 2.58 -7.61
C THR A 45 -13.49 1.30 -6.89
N ALA A 46 -12.68 0.92 -5.92
CA ALA A 46 -12.93 -0.22 -5.05
C ALA A 46 -13.09 0.24 -3.61
N GLU A 47 -14.10 -0.27 -2.94
CA GLU A 47 -14.29 -0.11 -1.51
C GLU A 47 -14.09 -1.47 -0.84
N SER A 48 -13.30 -1.50 0.23
CA SER A 48 -13.02 -2.70 1.01
C SER A 48 -13.36 -2.45 2.46
N ALA A 49 -14.00 -3.44 3.08
CA ALA A 49 -14.35 -3.39 4.50
C ALA A 49 -14.34 -4.80 5.08
N GLY A 50 -14.00 -4.95 6.34
CA GLY A 50 -14.07 -6.25 6.97
C GLY A 50 -13.59 -6.29 8.41
N VAL A 51 -13.82 -7.44 9.02
CA VAL A 51 -13.40 -7.78 10.37
C VAL A 51 -12.59 -9.06 10.31
N GLY A 52 -11.35 -9.03 10.80
CA GLY A 52 -10.52 -10.19 11.06
C GLY A 52 -10.47 -10.48 12.55
N VAL A 53 -10.58 -11.76 12.91
CA VAL A 53 -10.51 -12.20 14.30
C VAL A 53 -9.44 -13.25 14.44
N ARG A 54 -8.56 -13.07 15.41
CA ARG A 54 -7.53 -14.02 15.81
C ARG A 54 -7.80 -14.49 17.24
N VAL A 55 -7.81 -15.80 17.43
CA VAL A 55 -8.00 -16.44 18.73
C VAL A 55 -6.78 -17.31 19.06
N ILE A 56 -6.24 -17.16 20.27
CA ILE A 56 -5.19 -18.00 20.79
C ILE A 56 -5.72 -18.68 22.05
N SER A 57 -5.75 -20.02 22.06
CA SER A 57 -6.16 -20.82 23.20
C SER A 57 -5.28 -22.07 23.33
N ALA A 58 -4.75 -22.34 24.50
CA ALA A 58 -3.85 -23.45 24.78
C ALA A 58 -2.67 -23.56 23.80
N GLY A 59 -2.06 -22.40 23.43
CA GLY A 59 -0.94 -22.34 22.50
C GLY A 59 -1.33 -22.61 21.04
N ARG A 60 -2.61 -22.62 20.69
CA ARG A 60 -3.11 -22.84 19.33
C ARG A 60 -3.74 -21.55 18.82
N GLN A 61 -3.36 -21.14 17.62
CA GLN A 61 -3.87 -19.93 16.99
C GLN A 61 -4.85 -20.29 15.87
N GLY A 62 -6.04 -19.70 15.92
CA GLY A 62 -7.01 -19.72 14.82
C GLY A 62 -7.31 -18.31 14.34
N PHE A 63 -7.65 -18.20 13.08
CA PHE A 63 -8.00 -16.95 12.42
C PHE A 63 -9.22 -17.15 11.54
N SER A 64 -10.09 -16.14 11.49
CA SER A 64 -11.17 -16.03 10.50
C SER A 64 -11.39 -14.56 10.16
N TYR A 65 -12.06 -14.31 9.03
CA TYR A 65 -12.42 -12.96 8.61
C TYR A 65 -13.75 -12.92 7.89
N VAL A 66 -14.39 -11.75 7.90
CA VAL A 66 -15.63 -11.48 7.18
C VAL A 66 -15.55 -10.13 6.47
N GLY A 67 -16.05 -10.05 5.23
CA GLY A 67 -16.10 -8.82 4.43
C GLY A 67 -17.31 -7.93 4.73
N ALA A 68 -17.68 -7.78 6.00
CA ALA A 68 -18.79 -6.98 6.45
C ALA A 68 -18.45 -6.27 7.76
N LEU A 69 -19.07 -5.09 7.98
CA LEU A 69 -18.90 -4.29 9.21
C LEU A 69 -20.15 -4.37 10.10
N ASP A 70 -20.78 -5.53 10.17
CA ASP A 70 -21.89 -5.78 11.07
C ASP A 70 -21.51 -6.73 12.21
N GLU A 71 -22.10 -6.49 13.37
CA GLU A 71 -21.79 -7.25 14.59
C GLU A 71 -22.14 -8.75 14.51
N PRO A 72 -23.27 -9.18 13.91
CA PRO A 72 -23.57 -10.59 13.74
C PRO A 72 -22.50 -11.34 12.96
N ALA A 73 -22.09 -10.83 11.79
CA ALA A 73 -21.06 -11.45 10.96
C ALA A 73 -19.69 -11.48 11.66
N ALA A 74 -19.33 -10.40 12.36
CA ALA A 74 -18.10 -10.34 13.14
C ALA A 74 -18.07 -11.36 14.30
N LYS A 75 -19.20 -11.62 14.95
CA LYS A 75 -19.34 -12.67 15.97
C LYS A 75 -19.22 -14.08 15.36
N GLU A 76 -19.72 -14.27 14.17
CA GLU A 76 -19.56 -15.53 13.43
C GLU A 76 -18.09 -15.80 13.11
N ALA A 77 -17.34 -14.79 12.67
CA ALA A 77 -15.90 -14.88 12.47
C ALA A 77 -15.14 -15.27 13.76
N LEU A 78 -15.56 -14.78 14.92
CA LEU A 78 -14.99 -15.21 16.21
C LEU A 78 -15.23 -16.71 16.49
N ILE A 79 -16.43 -17.21 16.20
CA ILE A 79 -16.76 -18.63 16.37
C ILE A 79 -15.89 -19.48 15.44
N GLU A 80 -15.77 -19.11 14.18
CA GLU A 80 -14.94 -19.80 13.21
C GLU A 80 -13.44 -19.75 13.57
N ALA A 81 -12.93 -18.61 14.06
CA ALA A 81 -11.56 -18.51 14.54
C ALA A 81 -11.28 -19.45 15.72
N ARG A 82 -12.23 -19.61 16.65
CA ARG A 82 -12.15 -20.62 17.72
C ARG A 82 -12.08 -22.03 17.21
N ASP A 83 -12.93 -22.34 16.23
CA ASP A 83 -12.96 -23.67 15.63
C ASP A 83 -11.65 -23.96 14.88
N ASN A 84 -11.12 -23.01 14.13
CA ASN A 84 -9.83 -23.12 13.46
C ASN A 84 -8.67 -23.34 14.46
N ALA A 85 -8.68 -22.66 15.62
CA ALA A 85 -7.66 -22.86 16.66
C ALA A 85 -7.61 -24.31 17.17
N ARG A 86 -8.72 -25.02 17.25
CA ARG A 86 -8.77 -26.43 17.72
C ARG A 86 -7.94 -27.38 16.87
N PHE A 87 -7.80 -27.09 15.58
CA PHE A 87 -7.06 -27.92 14.61
C PHE A 87 -5.63 -27.42 14.35
N ALA A 88 -5.26 -26.26 14.87
CA ALA A 88 -3.94 -25.68 14.69
C ALA A 88 -2.86 -26.47 15.47
N THR A 89 -1.62 -26.38 15.00
CA THR A 89 -0.47 -26.91 15.74
C THR A 89 -0.20 -26.04 16.98
N VAL A 90 0.24 -26.66 18.06
CA VAL A 90 0.64 -25.93 19.27
C VAL A 90 1.93 -25.16 19.00
N ASP A 91 1.91 -23.88 19.30
CA ASP A 91 3.07 -23.01 19.34
C ASP A 91 3.20 -22.44 20.77
N GLU A 92 4.26 -22.80 21.45
CA GLU A 92 4.53 -22.37 22.83
C GLU A 92 4.86 -20.87 22.94
N HIS A 93 5.14 -20.22 21.82
CA HIS A 93 5.41 -18.78 21.73
C HIS A 93 4.20 -17.97 21.26
N ALA A 94 3.07 -18.62 20.94
CA ALA A 94 1.86 -17.91 20.55
C ALA A 94 1.30 -17.10 21.72
N GLY A 95 1.04 -15.81 21.49
CA GLY A 95 0.47 -14.91 22.48
C GLY A 95 0.23 -13.51 21.91
N LEU A 96 -0.66 -12.75 22.53
CA LEU A 96 -0.88 -11.35 22.19
C LEU A 96 0.02 -10.45 23.03
N ALA A 97 0.46 -9.34 22.43
CA ALA A 97 1.15 -8.28 23.14
C ALA A 97 0.25 -7.69 24.24
N SER A 98 0.89 -7.20 25.31
CA SER A 98 0.24 -6.39 26.34
C SER A 98 0.68 -4.94 26.20
N PRO A 99 -0.12 -3.96 26.66
CA PRO A 99 0.30 -2.58 26.69
C PRO A 99 1.62 -2.40 27.44
N ASP A 100 2.56 -1.69 26.82
CA ASP A 100 3.88 -1.38 27.38
C ASP A 100 3.91 -0.04 28.15
N GLY A 101 2.77 0.67 28.15
CA GLY A 101 2.63 1.99 28.78
C GLY A 101 3.23 3.15 27.96
N VAL A 102 3.69 2.88 26.75
CA VAL A 102 4.16 3.93 25.82
C VAL A 102 2.97 4.46 25.01
N GLU A 103 2.75 5.77 25.05
CA GLU A 103 1.72 6.39 24.22
C GLU A 103 2.10 6.30 22.73
N PRO A 104 1.19 5.85 21.87
CA PRO A 104 1.44 5.84 20.42
C PRO A 104 1.71 7.26 19.90
N PRO A 105 2.66 7.43 18.96
CA PRO A 105 2.89 8.75 18.37
C PRO A 105 1.67 9.18 17.57
N VAL A 106 1.32 10.47 17.67
CA VAL A 106 0.29 11.07 16.82
C VAL A 106 0.93 11.37 15.46
N LEU A 107 0.49 10.67 14.42
CA LEU A 107 0.96 10.84 13.06
C LEU A 107 -0.07 11.62 12.24
N ASP A 108 0.39 12.65 11.51
CA ASP A 108 -0.45 13.45 10.60
C ASP A 108 -0.54 12.79 9.22
N LEU A 109 -1.34 11.72 9.11
CA LEU A 109 -1.45 10.88 7.92
C LEU A 109 -2.75 11.11 7.13
N TRP A 110 -3.65 11.97 7.61
CA TRP A 110 -4.97 12.15 7.00
C TRP A 110 -5.11 13.52 6.33
N ARG A 111 -5.66 13.51 5.12
CA ARG A 111 -6.03 14.71 4.36
C ARG A 111 -7.47 14.59 3.88
N GLU A 112 -8.35 15.40 4.46
CA GLU A 112 -9.78 15.40 4.11
C GLU A 112 -10.03 15.77 2.65
N GLU A 113 -9.19 16.62 2.08
CA GLU A 113 -9.28 17.03 0.69
C GLU A 113 -9.09 15.88 -0.31
N LEU A 114 -8.33 14.84 0.04
CA LEU A 114 -8.16 13.66 -0.82
C LEU A 114 -9.44 12.80 -0.81
N VAL A 115 -10.09 12.66 0.34
CA VAL A 115 -11.32 11.85 0.48
C VAL A 115 -12.43 12.37 -0.45
N SER A 116 -12.50 13.69 -0.60
CA SER A 116 -13.49 14.39 -1.42
C SER A 116 -12.96 14.80 -2.81
N PHE A 117 -11.75 14.39 -3.20
CA PHE A 117 -11.14 14.81 -4.45
C PHE A 117 -11.98 14.36 -5.66
N PRO A 118 -12.31 15.27 -6.61
CA PRO A 118 -13.20 14.95 -7.72
C PRO A 118 -12.58 13.98 -8.72
N THR A 119 -13.39 13.09 -9.31
CA THR A 119 -12.93 12.12 -10.31
C THR A 119 -12.36 12.80 -11.56
N ASP A 120 -12.98 13.89 -12.00
CA ASP A 120 -12.51 14.64 -13.17
C ASP A 120 -11.11 15.23 -12.95
N ASP A 121 -10.79 15.66 -11.73
CA ASP A 121 -9.47 16.19 -11.37
C ASP A 121 -8.43 15.05 -11.31
N ARG A 122 -8.79 13.85 -10.86
CA ARG A 122 -7.95 12.64 -10.93
C ARG A 122 -7.56 12.32 -12.37
N VAL A 123 -8.54 12.32 -13.27
CA VAL A 123 -8.35 12.11 -14.70
C VAL A 123 -7.47 13.19 -15.30
N ALA A 124 -7.70 14.46 -14.94
CA ALA A 124 -6.90 15.59 -15.43
C ALA A 124 -5.41 15.46 -15.03
N LEU A 125 -5.11 15.00 -13.81
CA LEU A 125 -3.73 14.78 -13.38
C LEU A 125 -3.03 13.70 -14.22
N ALA A 126 -3.69 12.58 -14.47
CA ALA A 126 -3.13 11.50 -15.28
C ALA A 126 -2.91 11.92 -16.76
N LEU A 127 -3.87 12.64 -17.36
CA LEU A 127 -3.76 13.19 -18.71
C LEU A 127 -2.63 14.22 -18.81
N GLU A 128 -2.52 15.11 -17.85
CA GLU A 128 -1.48 16.14 -17.82
C GLU A 128 -0.08 15.52 -17.68
N LEU A 129 0.08 14.49 -16.86
CA LEU A 129 1.34 13.77 -16.73
C LEU A 129 1.75 13.09 -18.05
N GLU A 130 0.82 12.39 -18.71
CA GLU A 130 1.07 11.81 -20.04
C GLU A 130 1.51 12.87 -21.04
N ARG A 131 0.78 14.01 -21.10
CA ARG A 131 1.09 15.10 -22.02
C ARG A 131 2.50 15.66 -21.79
N ARG A 132 2.89 15.87 -20.54
CA ARG A 132 4.24 16.37 -20.19
C ARG A 132 5.34 15.43 -20.65
N VAL A 133 5.19 14.13 -20.40
CA VAL A 133 6.17 13.13 -20.82
C VAL A 133 6.24 13.04 -22.34
N ARG A 134 5.09 13.01 -23.02
CA ARG A 134 5.02 12.93 -24.49
C ARG A 134 5.67 14.15 -25.16
N SER A 135 5.56 15.33 -24.59
CA SER A 135 6.14 16.57 -25.11
C SER A 135 7.59 16.85 -24.59
N GLY A 136 8.08 16.08 -23.62
CA GLY A 136 9.33 16.36 -22.94
C GLY A 136 10.60 16.12 -23.77
N ASP A 137 10.55 15.15 -24.71
CA ASP A 137 11.66 14.89 -25.64
C ASP A 137 11.13 14.25 -26.92
N SER A 138 11.62 14.70 -28.08
CA SER A 138 11.18 14.20 -29.40
C SER A 138 11.53 12.71 -29.64
N ARG A 139 12.40 12.14 -28.84
CA ARG A 139 12.77 10.71 -28.90
C ARG A 139 11.80 9.81 -28.15
N ILE A 140 10.88 10.39 -27.35
CA ILE A 140 9.78 9.63 -26.73
C ILE A 140 8.83 9.16 -27.84
N ARG A 141 8.66 7.85 -27.94
CA ARG A 141 7.82 7.20 -28.93
C ARG A 141 6.42 6.94 -28.39
N GLN A 142 6.36 6.55 -27.14
CA GLN A 142 5.10 6.17 -26.51
C GLN A 142 5.16 6.40 -25.02
N VAL A 143 4.03 6.83 -24.45
CA VAL A 143 3.73 6.68 -23.04
C VAL A 143 2.90 5.41 -22.91
N VAL A 144 3.43 4.39 -22.24
CA VAL A 144 2.81 3.07 -22.10
C VAL A 144 1.64 3.13 -21.13
N SER A 145 1.80 3.89 -20.06
CA SER A 145 0.73 4.21 -19.11
C SER A 145 1.04 5.51 -18.39
N SER A 146 -0.01 6.22 -18.03
CA SER A 146 0.02 7.31 -17.07
C SER A 146 -1.08 7.05 -16.06
N ASP A 147 -0.67 6.80 -14.82
CA ASP A 147 -1.56 6.33 -13.77
C ASP A 147 -1.66 7.37 -12.65
N TYR A 148 -2.86 7.62 -12.17
CA TYR A 148 -3.14 8.27 -10.90
C TYR A 148 -3.88 7.29 -10.00
N VAL A 149 -3.44 7.16 -8.77
CA VAL A 149 -4.11 6.33 -7.77
C VAL A 149 -4.21 7.10 -6.47
N ASP A 150 -5.36 7.05 -5.85
CA ASP A 150 -5.55 7.57 -4.50
C ASP A 150 -6.42 6.64 -3.65
N GLY A 151 -6.34 6.83 -2.35
CA GLY A 151 -7.20 6.11 -1.45
C GLY A 151 -7.07 6.57 -0.01
N PHE A 152 -7.98 6.07 0.79
CA PHE A 152 -7.90 6.18 2.23
C PHE A 152 -8.12 4.82 2.88
N GLY A 153 -7.57 4.67 4.08
CA GLY A 153 -7.81 3.53 4.95
C GLY A 153 -8.04 4.00 6.38
N GLU A 154 -8.99 3.35 7.04
CA GLU A 154 -9.30 3.48 8.45
C GLU A 154 -9.23 2.10 9.09
N THR A 155 -8.59 1.98 10.22
CA THR A 155 -8.42 0.72 10.93
C THR A 155 -8.66 0.89 12.43
N ALA A 156 -9.10 -0.20 13.05
CA ALA A 156 -9.16 -0.31 14.50
C ALA A 156 -8.68 -1.71 14.92
N ILE A 157 -7.89 -1.76 15.97
CA ILE A 157 -7.49 -3.00 16.63
C ILE A 157 -7.93 -2.93 18.07
N ALA A 158 -8.52 -4.00 18.54
CA ALA A 158 -8.79 -4.20 19.96
C ALA A 158 -8.40 -5.62 20.38
N THR A 159 -7.80 -5.79 21.57
CA THR A 159 -7.35 -7.08 22.07
C THR A 159 -7.86 -7.34 23.48
N SER A 160 -8.03 -8.63 23.81
CA SER A 160 -8.38 -9.06 25.18
C SER A 160 -7.28 -8.75 26.21
N ARG A 161 -6.08 -8.36 25.73
CA ARG A 161 -4.94 -7.92 26.58
C ARG A 161 -4.96 -6.43 26.85
N GLY A 162 -5.97 -5.69 26.36
CA GLY A 162 -6.18 -4.27 26.64
C GLY A 162 -5.48 -3.30 25.67
N ILE A 163 -5.04 -3.76 24.52
CA ILE A 163 -4.58 -2.86 23.43
C ILE A 163 -5.82 -2.41 22.65
N GLU A 164 -5.99 -1.11 22.49
CA GLU A 164 -6.97 -0.47 21.63
C GLU A 164 -6.29 0.64 20.84
N VAL A 165 -6.30 0.51 19.51
CA VAL A 165 -5.64 1.47 18.60
C VAL A 165 -6.54 1.73 17.40
N THR A 166 -6.58 2.98 16.97
CA THR A 166 -7.20 3.38 15.71
C THR A 166 -6.19 4.13 14.88
N ASP A 167 -6.23 3.92 13.58
CA ASP A 167 -5.44 4.65 12.61
C ASP A 167 -6.30 5.04 11.41
N ARG A 168 -5.95 6.17 10.78
CA ARG A 168 -6.51 6.58 9.51
C ARG A 168 -5.47 7.27 8.66
N GLN A 169 -5.46 6.94 7.39
CA GLN A 169 -4.50 7.50 6.48
C GLN A 169 -5.06 7.72 5.09
N THR A 170 -4.55 8.74 4.42
CA THR A 170 -4.76 8.98 3.00
C THR A 170 -3.45 8.83 2.25
N GLY A 171 -3.53 8.53 0.97
CA GLY A 171 -2.36 8.47 0.11
C GLY A 171 -2.74 8.59 -1.35
N CYS A 172 -1.88 9.22 -2.13
CA CYS A 172 -2.02 9.26 -3.58
C CYS A 172 -0.66 9.16 -4.25
N TYR A 173 -0.67 8.71 -5.50
CA TYR A 173 0.52 8.73 -6.33
C TYR A 173 0.19 8.92 -7.80
N LEU A 174 1.19 9.44 -8.51
CA LEU A 174 1.27 9.45 -9.96
C LEU A 174 2.40 8.51 -10.38
N PHE A 175 2.16 7.79 -11.47
CA PHE A 175 3.18 6.96 -12.11
C PHE A 175 3.07 7.09 -13.62
N VAL A 176 4.20 7.14 -14.31
CA VAL A 176 4.24 7.17 -15.77
C VAL A 176 5.35 6.28 -16.29
N HIS A 177 5.06 5.54 -17.34
CA HIS A 177 6.00 4.67 -18.03
C HIS A 177 6.11 5.09 -19.50
N ALA A 178 7.32 5.37 -19.95
CA ALA A 178 7.62 5.86 -21.27
C ALA A 178 8.62 4.96 -22.02
N VAL A 179 8.51 4.96 -23.33
CA VAL A 179 9.44 4.30 -24.26
C VAL A 179 10.06 5.35 -25.17
N ALA A 180 11.37 5.30 -25.36
CA ALA A 180 12.12 6.15 -26.27
C ALA A 180 12.99 5.33 -27.21
N GLY A 181 13.40 5.94 -28.34
CA GLY A 181 14.25 5.30 -29.34
C GLY A 181 13.51 4.41 -30.32
N ASP A 182 14.23 3.72 -31.18
CA ASP A 182 13.72 2.86 -32.24
C ASP A 182 14.50 1.55 -32.37
N GLY A 183 13.83 0.49 -32.77
CA GLY A 183 14.45 -0.81 -33.08
C GLY A 183 15.27 -1.34 -31.90
N ASP A 184 16.52 -1.70 -32.18
CA ASP A 184 17.42 -2.28 -31.18
C ASP A 184 17.91 -1.26 -30.12
N ASP A 185 17.72 0.04 -30.35
CA ASP A 185 18.07 1.11 -29.41
C ASP A 185 16.80 1.65 -28.71
N THR A 186 15.92 0.76 -28.31
CA THR A 186 14.73 1.09 -27.52
C THR A 186 15.05 1.06 -26.04
N GLN A 187 14.70 2.12 -25.33
CA GLN A 187 14.87 2.28 -23.89
C GLN A 187 13.54 2.62 -23.22
N THR A 188 13.42 2.26 -21.95
CA THR A 188 12.27 2.60 -21.13
C THR A 188 12.66 3.47 -19.96
N GLY A 189 11.74 4.34 -19.57
CA GLY A 189 11.89 5.17 -18.38
C GLY A 189 10.58 5.31 -17.66
N PHE A 190 10.65 5.57 -16.37
CA PHE A 190 9.48 5.83 -15.57
C PHE A 190 9.76 6.91 -14.53
N GLY A 191 8.73 7.61 -14.16
CA GLY A 191 8.72 8.59 -13.10
C GLY A 191 7.51 8.42 -12.21
N TYR A 192 7.59 8.93 -10.98
CA TYR A 192 6.49 8.90 -10.04
C TYR A 192 6.59 10.02 -9.03
N SER A 193 5.46 10.36 -8.46
CA SER A 193 5.36 11.23 -7.29
C SER A 193 4.37 10.64 -6.30
N VAL A 194 4.60 10.81 -5.02
CA VAL A 194 3.74 10.30 -3.95
C VAL A 194 3.44 11.41 -2.96
N GLY A 195 2.25 11.36 -2.38
CA GLY A 195 1.80 12.34 -1.38
C GLY A 195 0.66 11.82 -0.54
N ARG A 196 0.25 12.62 0.44
CA ARG A 196 -0.96 12.39 1.25
C ARG A 196 -2.16 13.12 0.67
N ALA A 197 -1.91 14.14 -0.15
CA ALA A 197 -2.91 14.93 -0.87
C ALA A 197 -2.48 15.20 -2.31
N PRO A 198 -3.41 15.45 -3.24
CA PRO A 198 -3.09 15.72 -4.64
C PRO A 198 -2.17 16.94 -4.82
N GLY A 199 -2.31 17.96 -3.97
CA GLY A 199 -1.46 19.16 -3.99
C GLY A 199 0.00 18.92 -3.59
N GLU A 200 0.33 17.76 -3.02
CA GLU A 200 1.70 17.35 -2.67
C GLU A 200 2.41 16.64 -3.84
N LEU A 201 1.70 16.34 -4.93
CA LEU A 201 2.25 15.62 -6.07
C LEU A 201 3.05 16.55 -6.98
N ASP A 202 4.26 16.13 -7.33
CA ASP A 202 5.14 16.85 -8.25
C ASP A 202 5.11 16.18 -9.65
N LEU A 203 4.19 16.65 -10.49
CA LEU A 203 4.03 16.16 -11.86
C LEU A 203 5.26 16.46 -12.71
N GLU A 204 5.90 17.62 -12.49
CA GLU A 204 7.07 18.02 -13.25
C GLU A 204 8.24 17.09 -12.98
N ALA A 205 8.56 16.83 -11.71
CA ALA A 205 9.61 15.91 -11.34
C ALA A 205 9.34 14.49 -11.86
N ALA A 206 8.11 14.01 -11.79
CA ALA A 206 7.72 12.70 -12.33
C ALA A 206 7.92 12.63 -13.85
N ALA A 207 7.51 13.68 -14.59
CA ALA A 207 7.67 13.72 -16.04
C ALA A 207 9.15 13.80 -16.45
N VAL A 208 9.93 14.66 -15.82
CA VAL A 208 11.37 14.83 -16.09
C VAL A 208 12.12 13.53 -15.81
N ASP A 209 11.85 12.86 -14.68
CA ASP A 209 12.46 11.58 -14.33
C ASP A 209 12.15 10.49 -15.39
N ALA A 210 10.91 10.40 -15.88
CA ALA A 210 10.53 9.44 -16.90
C ALA A 210 11.25 9.69 -18.22
N VAL A 211 11.27 10.94 -18.67
CA VAL A 211 11.93 11.34 -19.93
C VAL A 211 13.44 11.12 -19.86
N ASP A 212 14.10 11.57 -18.79
CA ASP A 212 15.53 11.38 -18.61
C ASP A 212 15.91 9.90 -18.63
N ARG A 213 15.20 9.07 -17.88
CA ARG A 213 15.47 7.62 -17.82
C ARG A 213 15.24 6.91 -19.14
N ALA A 214 14.21 7.30 -19.90
CA ALA A 214 13.92 6.72 -21.20
C ALA A 214 14.97 7.15 -22.26
N THR A 215 15.58 8.33 -22.12
CA THR A 215 16.41 8.90 -23.19
C THR A 215 17.92 8.86 -22.93
N ARG A 216 18.35 8.87 -21.66
CA ARG A 216 19.79 8.99 -21.31
C ARG A 216 20.64 7.81 -21.72
N LEU A 217 20.06 6.62 -21.92
CA LEU A 217 20.77 5.41 -22.33
C LEU A 217 20.67 5.12 -23.82
N LEU A 218 19.99 5.96 -24.60
CA LEU A 218 19.97 5.82 -26.06
C LEU A 218 21.38 5.98 -26.63
N GLY A 219 21.78 5.04 -27.50
CA GLY A 219 23.13 4.96 -28.06
C GLY A 219 24.18 4.43 -27.08
N ALA A 220 23.80 3.93 -25.92
CA ALA A 220 24.72 3.37 -24.94
C ALA A 220 25.48 2.15 -25.52
N ARG A 221 26.77 2.03 -25.18
CA ARG A 221 27.61 0.92 -25.59
C ARG A 221 28.17 0.20 -24.39
N LYS A 222 28.42 -1.10 -24.55
CA LYS A 222 29.06 -1.92 -23.52
C LYS A 222 30.40 -1.34 -23.11
N ALA A 223 30.56 -0.98 -21.85
CA ALA A 223 31.85 -0.54 -21.32
C ALA A 223 32.87 -1.70 -21.25
N ARG A 224 34.16 -1.37 -21.28
CA ARG A 224 35.21 -2.36 -21.03
C ARG A 224 35.17 -2.84 -19.59
N SER A 225 35.46 -4.13 -19.39
CA SER A 225 35.62 -4.67 -18.04
C SER A 225 36.76 -3.96 -17.32
N ALA A 226 36.45 -3.36 -16.16
CA ALA A 226 37.42 -2.64 -15.35
C ALA A 226 37.05 -2.73 -13.88
N LYS A 227 38.02 -2.53 -13.00
CA LYS A 227 37.77 -2.37 -11.56
C LYS A 227 37.58 -0.88 -11.29
N LEU A 228 36.37 -0.49 -10.93
CA LEU A 228 35.97 0.91 -10.79
C LEU A 228 35.27 1.13 -9.43
N THR A 229 35.33 2.37 -8.95
CA THR A 229 34.43 2.83 -7.89
C THR A 229 33.05 3.05 -8.50
N ALA A 230 32.03 2.40 -7.94
CA ALA A 230 30.64 2.60 -8.35
C ALA A 230 29.96 3.63 -7.45
N VAL A 231 29.28 4.60 -8.06
CA VAL A 231 28.34 5.50 -7.40
C VAL A 231 26.94 5.04 -7.78
N LEU A 232 26.16 4.63 -6.80
CA LEU A 232 24.84 4.09 -7.03
C LEU A 232 23.80 5.22 -7.01
N ASP A 233 22.89 5.21 -7.97
CA ASP A 233 21.70 6.05 -7.96
C ASP A 233 20.84 5.72 -6.73
N ARG A 234 20.12 6.74 -6.23
CA ARG A 234 19.27 6.62 -5.02
C ARG A 234 18.28 5.43 -5.08
N ARG A 235 17.75 5.11 -6.24
CA ARG A 235 16.79 4.00 -6.43
C ARG A 235 17.50 2.65 -6.42
N VAL A 236 18.63 2.55 -7.11
CA VAL A 236 19.45 1.34 -7.06
C VAL A 236 19.88 1.07 -5.62
N THR A 237 20.27 2.11 -4.89
CA THR A 237 20.61 2.01 -3.47
C THR A 237 19.41 1.54 -2.64
N ALA A 238 18.22 2.14 -2.84
CA ALA A 238 17.00 1.73 -2.14
C ALA A 238 16.62 0.27 -2.45
N THR A 239 16.72 -0.16 -3.71
CA THR A 239 16.49 -1.55 -4.10
C THR A 239 17.45 -2.52 -3.41
N LEU A 240 18.76 -2.20 -3.39
CA LEU A 240 19.76 -3.04 -2.74
C LEU A 240 19.54 -3.11 -1.21
N LEU A 241 19.21 -2.00 -0.58
CA LEU A 241 18.87 -1.96 0.84
C LEU A 241 17.58 -2.73 1.14
N GLY A 242 16.58 -2.66 0.25
CA GLY A 242 15.33 -3.42 0.37
C GLY A 242 15.58 -4.94 0.29
N ILE A 243 16.41 -5.39 -0.63
CA ILE A 243 16.82 -6.81 -0.72
C ILE A 243 17.56 -7.23 0.55
N LEU A 244 18.53 -6.43 1.01
CA LEU A 244 19.27 -6.73 2.23
C LEU A 244 18.34 -6.77 3.45
N SER A 245 17.42 -5.82 3.57
CA SER A 245 16.45 -5.78 4.66
C SER A 245 15.55 -7.02 4.69
N GLY A 246 15.11 -7.50 3.50
CA GLY A 246 14.32 -8.73 3.39
C GLY A 246 15.07 -9.95 3.94
N THR A 247 16.38 -10.06 3.64
CA THR A 247 17.20 -11.18 4.14
C THR A 247 17.48 -11.14 5.64
N LEU A 248 17.16 -10.02 6.31
CA LEU A 248 17.32 -9.85 7.76
C LEU A 248 15.99 -10.00 8.52
N SER A 249 14.91 -10.41 7.82
CA SER A 249 13.65 -10.74 8.50
C SER A 249 13.81 -11.99 9.38
N GLY A 250 13.08 -12.06 10.50
CA GLY A 250 13.15 -13.21 11.40
C GLY A 250 12.81 -14.53 10.71
N GLU A 251 11.91 -14.50 9.72
CA GLU A 251 11.51 -15.67 8.94
C GLU A 251 12.66 -16.24 8.08
N GLU A 252 13.54 -15.37 7.57
CA GLU A 252 14.66 -15.78 6.70
C GLU A 252 15.93 -16.12 7.49
N VAL A 253 16.04 -15.70 8.74
CA VAL A 253 17.23 -15.86 9.58
C VAL A 253 17.16 -17.11 10.49
N VAL A 254 15.97 -17.70 10.68
CA VAL A 254 15.73 -18.86 11.57
C VAL A 254 15.86 -20.19 10.83
#